data_fad563aee41088552990f5c3bde62d39
#
_entry.id   fad563aee41088552990f5c3bde62d39
#
_cell.length_a   1.000
_cell.length_b   1.000
_cell.length_c   1.000
_cell.angle_alpha   90.00
_cell.angle_beta   90.00
_cell.angle_gamma   90.00
#
_symmetry.space_group_name_H-M   'P 1'
#
loop_
_entity.id
_entity.type
_entity.pdbx_description
1 polymer ?
#
loop_
_entity_poly.entity_id
_entity_poly.type
_entity_poly.pdbx_seq_one_letter_code
_entity_poly.pdbx_strand_id
1 'polypeptide(L)'
;MQINIEKNQKEIKAHGNYSFPVNVSVEKIEAYEQGAFLWHWHPEIELTWIMSGEMEYRVNDQSYLLKQDEGLFGNSNTLHAGFRQGSKECSYLSITFHPRFLYGYDNSVLQEKYVAPVTEDERWPAFKLEGNVVGHQRILKWMQEIYEIWEKRPSDYELEIHILLMQIWQKLYRYVTRQPEQGQMSGGQLSRLREMVAYMEQHYNQEISLDDIAEHVNICKSECCRFFKKHMNMTIFEYLMFLRIQKSLPLLKEGESVTKTAGMVGFTSPAYFGQIFKRYMKCTPKEYQRN
;
A
#
# COMPACT_ATOMS: atom_id res chain seq x y z
N MET A 1 1.38 7.16 -13.70
CA MET A 1 2.45 6.18 -13.40
C MET A 1 1.92 5.09 -12.48
N GLN A 2 2.67 3.99 -12.25
CA GLN A 2 2.33 3.00 -11.23
C GLN A 2 3.57 2.65 -10.40
N ILE A 3 3.34 2.08 -9.24
CA ILE A 3 4.40 1.53 -8.39
C ILE A 3 5.01 0.32 -9.11
N ASN A 4 6.34 0.27 -9.16
CA ASN A 4 7.06 -0.87 -9.69
C ASN A 4 7.15 -1.96 -8.62
N ILE A 5 6.62 -3.14 -8.91
CA ILE A 5 6.54 -4.26 -7.98
C ILE A 5 7.17 -5.53 -8.55
N GLU A 6 7.73 -6.36 -7.69
CA GLU A 6 8.13 -7.73 -8.01
C GLU A 6 6.89 -8.64 -8.15
N LYS A 7 7.11 -9.88 -8.57
CA LYS A 7 6.04 -10.89 -8.72
C LYS A 7 5.27 -11.18 -7.43
N ASN A 8 5.86 -10.95 -6.26
CA ASN A 8 5.28 -11.17 -4.94
C ASN A 8 4.66 -9.91 -4.33
N GLN A 9 4.40 -8.86 -5.13
CA GLN A 9 3.90 -7.54 -4.73
C GLN A 9 4.89 -6.69 -3.92
N LYS A 10 6.14 -7.12 -3.77
CA LYS A 10 7.15 -6.30 -3.12
C LYS A 10 7.49 -5.10 -4.00
N GLU A 11 7.49 -3.90 -3.43
CA GLU A 11 7.93 -2.70 -4.15
C GLU A 11 9.42 -2.77 -4.47
N ILE A 12 9.78 -2.38 -5.70
CA ILE A 12 11.18 -2.36 -6.17
C ILE A 12 11.88 -1.04 -5.82
N LYS A 13 11.11 0.02 -5.55
CA LYS A 13 11.64 1.34 -5.21
C LYS A 13 12.55 1.25 -3.97
N ALA A 14 13.72 1.84 -4.06
CA ALA A 14 14.59 1.98 -2.91
C ALA A 14 14.11 3.13 -2.02
N HIS A 15 13.82 2.83 -0.76
CA HIS A 15 13.44 3.81 0.26
C HIS A 15 14.68 4.28 1.03
N GLY A 16 15.45 5.18 0.42
CA GLY A 16 16.75 5.58 0.92
C GLY A 16 17.87 4.65 0.46
N ASN A 17 18.98 4.64 1.19
CA ASN A 17 20.16 3.80 0.92
C ASN A 17 20.62 3.05 2.18
N TYR A 18 21.70 2.28 2.07
CA TYR A 18 22.17 1.50 3.22
C TYR A 18 22.61 2.37 4.40
N SER A 19 23.26 3.51 4.17
CA SER A 19 23.75 4.40 5.23
C SER A 19 22.66 5.31 5.80
N PHE A 20 21.66 5.67 5.00
CA PHE A 20 20.50 6.46 5.41
C PHE A 20 19.22 5.88 4.81
N PRO A 21 18.61 4.87 5.48
CA PRO A 21 17.48 4.12 4.95
C PRO A 21 16.15 4.85 5.20
N VAL A 22 16.06 6.11 4.75
CA VAL A 22 14.89 6.99 4.86
C VAL A 22 14.62 7.59 3.49
N ASN A 23 13.36 7.64 3.10
CA ASN A 23 12.87 8.38 1.95
C ASN A 23 11.71 9.26 2.37
N VAL A 24 11.71 10.50 1.90
CA VAL A 24 10.63 11.48 2.10
C VAL A 24 10.20 11.97 0.75
N SER A 25 8.94 11.80 0.41
CA SER A 25 8.39 12.23 -0.89
C SER A 25 6.99 12.83 -0.74
N VAL A 26 6.70 13.83 -1.54
CA VAL A 26 5.35 14.36 -1.72
C VAL A 26 4.78 13.76 -2.99
N GLU A 27 3.66 13.08 -2.85
CA GLU A 27 2.99 12.36 -3.90
C GLU A 27 1.60 12.95 -4.16
N LYS A 28 1.10 12.78 -5.38
CA LYS A 28 -0.28 13.10 -5.76
C LYS A 28 -0.97 11.82 -6.19
N ILE A 29 -2.12 11.53 -5.59
CA ILE A 29 -2.85 10.30 -5.93
C ILE A 29 -3.28 10.29 -7.41
N GLU A 30 -3.50 11.46 -8.00
CA GLU A 30 -3.85 11.63 -9.42
C GLU A 30 -2.71 11.32 -10.38
N ALA A 31 -1.46 11.33 -9.91
CA ALA A 31 -0.31 10.93 -10.72
C ALA A 31 -0.29 9.42 -11.02
N TYR A 32 -0.97 8.65 -10.19
CA TYR A 32 -1.17 7.23 -10.40
C TYR A 32 -2.34 6.98 -11.35
N GLU A 33 -2.25 5.92 -12.13
CA GLU A 33 -3.31 5.54 -13.06
C GLU A 33 -4.62 5.30 -12.33
N GLN A 34 -5.70 5.93 -12.80
CA GLN A 34 -7.03 5.94 -12.18
C GLN A 34 -7.08 6.58 -10.77
N GLY A 35 -6.07 7.35 -10.37
CA GLY A 35 -6.00 7.86 -9.01
C GLY A 35 -5.87 6.76 -7.96
N ALA A 36 -5.10 5.71 -8.28
CA ALA A 36 -4.88 4.60 -7.36
C ALA A 36 -3.46 4.03 -7.53
N PHE A 37 -2.74 3.88 -6.45
CA PHE A 37 -1.57 3.03 -6.44
C PHE A 37 -1.96 1.60 -6.06
N LEU A 38 -1.30 0.63 -6.73
CA LEU A 38 -1.64 -0.79 -6.61
C LEU A 38 -1.24 -1.36 -5.25
N TRP A 39 -1.86 -2.48 -4.92
CA TRP A 39 -1.48 -3.28 -3.77
C TRP A 39 0.00 -3.68 -3.86
N HIS A 40 0.75 -3.28 -2.84
CA HIS A 40 2.16 -3.60 -2.69
C HIS A 40 2.53 -3.68 -1.21
N TRP A 41 3.72 -4.17 -0.94
CA TRP A 41 4.32 -4.17 0.38
C TRP A 41 5.82 -3.90 0.29
N HIS A 42 6.39 -3.41 1.35
CA HIS A 42 7.82 -3.19 1.52
C HIS A 42 8.23 -3.39 2.99
N PRO A 43 9.52 -3.67 3.27
CA PRO A 43 10.00 -3.90 4.64
C PRO A 43 10.07 -2.63 5.49
N GLU A 44 9.91 -1.47 4.90
CA GLU A 44 9.93 -0.19 5.59
C GLU A 44 8.62 0.06 6.36
N ILE A 45 8.71 0.86 7.41
CA ILE A 45 7.59 1.54 8.05
C ILE A 45 7.23 2.74 7.17
N GLU A 46 5.95 3.00 6.99
CA GLU A 46 5.46 4.18 6.27
C GLU A 46 4.61 5.08 7.18
N LEU A 47 4.91 6.37 7.15
CA LEU A 47 4.11 7.41 7.74
C LEU A 47 3.54 8.27 6.62
N THR A 48 2.23 8.25 6.47
CA THR A 48 1.50 9.06 5.47
C THR A 48 0.82 10.23 6.15
N TRP A 49 0.92 11.46 5.59
CA TRP A 49 0.19 12.64 6.02
C TRP A 49 -0.49 13.31 4.85
N ILE A 50 -1.80 13.55 4.95
CA ILE A 50 -2.57 14.21 3.89
C ILE A 50 -2.37 15.72 3.97
N MET A 51 -1.71 16.27 2.97
CA MET A 51 -1.44 17.71 2.85
C MET A 51 -2.65 18.45 2.30
N SER A 52 -3.38 17.83 1.35
CA SER A 52 -4.62 18.39 0.79
C SER A 52 -5.50 17.28 0.24
N GLY A 53 -6.82 17.51 0.21
CA GLY A 53 -7.80 16.56 -0.33
C GLY A 53 -8.07 15.39 0.62
N GLU A 54 -8.44 14.26 0.03
CA GLU A 54 -8.75 13.03 0.77
C GLU A 54 -8.48 11.79 -0.07
N MET A 55 -8.09 10.68 0.57
CA MET A 55 -7.97 9.38 -0.07
C MET A 55 -8.42 8.24 0.84
N GLU A 56 -8.87 7.15 0.24
CA GLU A 56 -9.05 5.88 0.92
C GLU A 56 -7.71 5.11 0.90
N TYR A 57 -7.13 4.90 2.07
CA TYR A 57 -5.93 4.09 2.24
C TYR A 57 -6.32 2.73 2.82
N ARG A 58 -5.97 1.66 2.13
CA ARG A 58 -6.28 0.29 2.55
C ARG A 58 -5.00 -0.41 2.99
N VAL A 59 -5.09 -1.05 4.14
CA VAL A 59 -3.99 -1.88 4.69
C VAL A 59 -4.59 -3.21 5.11
N ASN A 60 -4.14 -4.29 4.47
CA ASN A 60 -4.72 -5.61 4.66
C ASN A 60 -6.25 -5.57 4.50
N ASP A 61 -7.01 -5.94 5.53
CA ASP A 61 -8.48 -5.96 5.58
C ASP A 61 -9.12 -4.65 6.07
N GLN A 62 -8.31 -3.65 6.40
CA GLN A 62 -8.80 -2.38 6.95
C GLN A 62 -8.77 -1.28 5.90
N SER A 63 -9.78 -0.42 5.95
CA SER A 63 -9.89 0.76 5.09
C SER A 63 -9.96 2.02 5.94
N TYR A 64 -9.13 3.00 5.60
CA TYR A 64 -9.01 4.27 6.30
C TYR A 64 -9.32 5.41 5.34
N LEU A 65 -10.40 6.14 5.59
CA LEU A 65 -10.60 7.42 4.93
C LEU A 65 -9.71 8.46 5.61
N LEU A 66 -8.69 8.92 4.89
CA LEU A 66 -7.77 9.95 5.34
C LEU A 66 -8.14 11.27 4.69
N LYS A 67 -8.27 12.31 5.50
CA LYS A 67 -8.57 13.68 5.09
C LYS A 67 -7.38 14.58 5.37
N GLN A 68 -7.44 15.80 4.82
CA GLN A 68 -6.44 16.82 5.11
C GLN A 68 -6.13 16.94 6.61
N ASP A 69 -4.86 17.06 6.94
CA ASP A 69 -4.30 17.12 8.30
C ASP A 69 -4.47 15.84 9.13
N GLU A 70 -4.86 14.74 8.49
CA GLU A 70 -4.83 13.39 9.05
C GLU A 70 -3.67 12.59 8.46
N GLY A 71 -3.30 11.51 9.13
CA GLY A 71 -2.24 10.62 8.65
C GLY A 71 -2.49 9.16 8.96
N LEU A 72 -1.54 8.33 8.56
CA LEU A 72 -1.53 6.90 8.81
C LEU A 72 -0.13 6.44 9.20
N PHE A 73 -0.04 5.58 10.18
CA PHE A 73 1.09 4.70 10.41
C PHE A 73 0.81 3.40 9.68
N GLY A 74 1.65 3.03 8.73
CA GLY A 74 1.70 1.72 8.09
C GLY A 74 2.90 0.93 8.61
N ASN A 75 2.64 -0.28 9.11
CA ASN A 75 3.68 -1.12 9.68
C ASN A 75 4.53 -1.80 8.59
N SER A 76 5.71 -2.22 8.97
CA SER A 76 6.64 -3.01 8.15
C SER A 76 5.95 -4.23 7.54
N ASN A 77 6.24 -4.53 6.28
CA ASN A 77 5.73 -5.71 5.57
C ASN A 77 4.20 -5.80 5.45
N THR A 78 3.45 -4.73 5.57
CA THR A 78 2.00 -4.75 5.37
C THR A 78 1.61 -4.55 3.91
N LEU A 79 0.61 -5.28 3.44
CA LEU A 79 0.05 -5.12 2.10
C LEU A 79 -0.89 -3.91 2.09
N HIS A 80 -0.62 -2.93 1.23
CA HIS A 80 -1.40 -1.69 1.20
C HIS A 80 -1.62 -1.13 -0.20
N ALA A 81 -2.65 -0.29 -0.33
CA ALA A 81 -3.03 0.42 -1.56
C ALA A 81 -3.75 1.73 -1.23
N GLY A 82 -3.67 2.71 -2.12
CA GLY A 82 -4.38 3.98 -1.97
C GLY A 82 -5.29 4.28 -3.15
N PHE A 83 -6.45 4.86 -2.86
CA PHE A 83 -7.49 5.16 -3.83
C PHE A 83 -7.98 6.57 -3.64
N ARG A 84 -8.05 7.32 -4.74
CA ARG A 84 -8.64 8.66 -4.74
C ARG A 84 -10.08 8.64 -4.25
N GLN A 85 -10.45 9.59 -3.41
CA GLN A 85 -11.82 9.84 -2.99
C GLN A 85 -12.29 11.20 -3.52
N GLY A 86 -13.57 11.25 -3.92
CA GLY A 86 -14.16 12.48 -4.42
C GLY A 86 -13.55 13.01 -5.73
N SER A 87 -13.76 14.31 -5.99
CA SER A 87 -13.33 15.01 -7.20
C SER A 87 -12.13 15.96 -6.99
N LYS A 88 -11.75 16.22 -5.75
CA LYS A 88 -10.63 17.11 -5.42
C LYS A 88 -9.30 16.37 -5.59
N GLU A 89 -8.27 17.12 -5.95
CA GLU A 89 -6.90 16.61 -5.94
C GLU A 89 -6.46 16.29 -4.51
N CYS A 90 -5.72 15.17 -4.35
CA CYS A 90 -5.17 14.78 -3.08
C CYS A 90 -3.65 14.69 -3.17
N SER A 91 -2.97 15.49 -2.37
CA SER A 91 -1.53 15.40 -2.16
C SER A 91 -1.22 14.91 -0.75
N TYR A 92 -0.22 14.06 -0.65
CA TYR A 92 0.21 13.48 0.62
C TYR A 92 1.73 13.38 0.72
N LEU A 93 2.23 13.52 1.94
CA LEU A 93 3.60 13.21 2.29
C LEU A 93 3.70 11.72 2.63
N SER A 94 4.68 11.04 2.06
CA SER A 94 5.09 9.69 2.46
C SER A 94 6.50 9.74 3.04
N ILE A 95 6.67 9.27 4.27
CA ILE A 95 7.95 9.09 4.95
C ILE A 95 8.11 7.59 5.16
N THR A 96 8.99 6.97 4.40
CA THR A 96 9.32 5.54 4.52
C THR A 96 10.70 5.38 5.11
N PHE A 97 10.85 4.46 6.07
CA PHE A 97 12.15 4.17 6.67
C PHE A 97 12.25 2.72 7.15
N HIS A 98 13.41 2.12 6.93
CA HIS A 98 13.65 0.75 7.37
C HIS A 98 13.76 0.68 8.91
N PRO A 99 13.11 -0.31 9.59
CA PRO A 99 13.12 -0.41 11.06
C PRO A 99 14.50 -0.41 11.70
N ARG A 100 15.54 -0.91 11.02
CA ARG A 100 16.93 -0.87 11.50
C ARG A 100 17.43 0.55 11.84
N PHE A 101 16.83 1.58 11.23
CA PHE A 101 17.16 2.96 11.51
C PHE A 101 16.81 3.37 12.94
N LEU A 102 15.84 2.67 13.57
CA LEU A 102 15.45 2.89 14.96
C LEU A 102 16.34 2.15 15.96
N TYR A 103 16.87 0.98 15.60
CA TYR A 103 17.60 0.13 16.57
C TYR A 103 19.09 -0.01 16.30
N GLY A 104 19.59 0.41 15.14
CA GLY A 104 21.00 0.47 14.78
C GLY A 104 21.63 -0.86 14.42
N TYR A 105 21.64 -1.84 15.32
CA TYR A 105 22.23 -3.16 15.11
C TYR A 105 21.37 -4.28 15.69
N ASP A 106 21.51 -5.47 15.11
CA ASP A 106 20.73 -6.65 15.47
C ASP A 106 20.98 -7.11 16.91
N ASN A 107 19.93 -7.65 17.53
CA ASN A 107 19.91 -8.08 18.94
C ASN A 107 20.18 -6.95 19.95
N SER A 108 19.97 -5.70 19.56
CA SER A 108 20.04 -4.58 20.49
C SER A 108 18.79 -4.55 21.38
N VAL A 109 18.91 -3.97 22.59
CA VAL A 109 17.74 -3.74 23.47
C VAL A 109 16.65 -2.92 22.75
N LEU A 110 17.03 -2.01 21.86
CA LEU A 110 16.04 -1.24 21.10
C LEU A 110 15.28 -2.13 20.13
N GLN A 111 15.95 -3.05 19.45
CA GLN A 111 15.29 -4.01 18.58
C GLN A 111 14.35 -4.93 19.37
N GLU A 112 14.91 -5.69 20.31
CA GLU A 112 14.18 -6.77 20.99
C GLU A 112 13.00 -6.28 21.83
N LYS A 113 13.16 -5.14 22.50
CA LYS A 113 12.17 -4.64 23.46
C LYS A 113 11.18 -3.62 22.87
N TYR A 114 11.60 -2.84 21.87
CA TYR A 114 10.82 -1.67 21.45
C TYR A 114 10.45 -1.65 19.96
N VAL A 115 11.20 -2.35 19.10
CA VAL A 115 10.92 -2.33 17.65
C VAL A 115 10.28 -3.63 17.19
N ALA A 116 10.91 -4.78 17.36
CA ALA A 116 10.38 -6.08 16.94
C ALA A 116 8.98 -6.37 17.48
N PRO A 117 8.64 -6.09 18.77
CA PRO A 117 7.29 -6.33 19.29
C PRO A 117 6.18 -5.52 18.60
N VAL A 118 6.52 -4.51 17.81
CA VAL A 118 5.55 -3.74 17.01
C VAL A 118 5.64 -4.15 15.54
N THR A 119 6.85 -4.17 14.97
CA THR A 119 7.05 -4.42 13.53
C THR A 119 6.75 -5.86 13.11
N GLU A 120 6.88 -6.81 14.03
CA GLU A 120 6.59 -8.23 13.80
C GLU A 120 5.19 -8.62 14.30
N ASP A 121 4.48 -7.69 14.95
CA ASP A 121 3.12 -7.93 15.45
C ASP A 121 2.08 -7.58 14.40
N GLU A 122 1.53 -8.57 13.75
CA GLU A 122 0.51 -8.45 12.71
C GLU A 122 -0.83 -7.91 13.22
N ARG A 123 -1.00 -7.77 14.53
CA ARG A 123 -2.16 -7.10 15.13
C ARG A 123 -2.15 -5.60 14.84
N TRP A 124 -1.02 -5.04 14.45
CA TRP A 124 -0.84 -3.62 14.19
C TRP A 124 -0.37 -3.32 12.77
N PRO A 125 -1.16 -3.71 11.75
CA PRO A 125 -0.78 -3.45 10.36
C PRO A 125 -0.76 -1.96 10.04
N ALA A 126 -1.67 -1.19 10.64
CA ALA A 126 -1.74 0.25 10.50
C ALA A 126 -2.63 0.86 11.59
N PHE A 127 -2.51 2.16 11.80
CA PHE A 127 -3.53 2.94 12.50
C PHE A 127 -3.58 4.40 12.03
N LYS A 128 -4.78 4.98 12.10
CA LYS A 128 -5.03 6.35 11.68
C LYS A 128 -4.52 7.34 12.72
N LEU A 129 -3.87 8.40 12.25
CA LEU A 129 -3.48 9.56 13.03
C LEU A 129 -4.49 10.68 12.78
N GLU A 130 -5.34 10.96 13.75
CA GLU A 130 -6.43 11.93 13.65
C GLU A 130 -5.96 13.32 14.09
N GLY A 131 -6.23 14.35 13.29
CA GLY A 131 -5.81 15.73 13.54
C GLY A 131 -6.44 16.38 14.78
N ASN A 132 -7.52 15.83 15.31
CA ASN A 132 -8.21 16.32 16.52
C ASN A 132 -7.75 15.65 17.82
N VAL A 133 -6.88 14.63 17.75
CA VAL A 133 -6.34 13.92 18.92
C VAL A 133 -4.97 14.48 19.29
N VAL A 134 -4.84 15.04 20.49
CA VAL A 134 -3.63 15.75 20.97
C VAL A 134 -2.35 14.91 20.82
N GLY A 135 -2.42 13.61 21.10
CA GLY A 135 -1.28 12.69 20.94
C GLY A 135 -0.87 12.52 19.48
N HIS A 136 -1.84 12.48 18.56
CA HIS A 136 -1.63 12.35 17.12
C HIS A 136 -1.13 13.66 16.49
N GLN A 137 -1.67 14.81 16.93
CA GLN A 137 -1.22 16.13 16.46
C GLN A 137 0.29 16.30 16.59
N ARG A 138 0.87 15.78 17.68
CA ARG A 138 2.32 15.88 17.91
C ARG A 138 3.11 15.06 16.88
N ILE A 139 2.62 13.86 16.54
CA ILE A 139 3.23 13.02 15.52
C ILE A 139 3.13 13.71 14.15
N LEU A 140 1.93 14.17 13.79
CA LEU A 140 1.69 14.88 12.53
C LEU A 140 2.58 16.12 12.38
N LYS A 141 2.76 16.88 13.47
CA LYS A 141 3.68 18.01 13.49
C LYS A 141 5.14 17.60 13.24
N TRP A 142 5.61 16.53 13.87
CA TRP A 142 6.96 16.02 13.61
C TRP A 142 7.14 15.50 12.18
N MET A 143 6.10 14.95 11.56
CA MET A 143 6.15 14.59 10.14
C MET A 143 6.31 15.82 9.24
N GLN A 144 5.64 16.94 9.56
CA GLN A 144 5.80 18.21 8.87
C GLN A 144 7.22 18.77 9.05
N GLU A 145 7.77 18.72 10.28
CA GLU A 145 9.14 19.14 10.58
C GLU A 145 10.16 18.29 9.78
N ILE A 146 9.97 16.96 9.69
CA ILE A 146 10.81 16.08 8.85
C ILE A 146 10.76 16.51 7.38
N TYR A 147 9.58 16.82 6.85
CA TYR A 147 9.45 17.30 5.48
C TYR A 147 10.21 18.61 5.25
N GLU A 148 10.07 19.58 6.16
CA GLU A 148 10.81 20.85 6.05
C GLU A 148 12.32 20.68 6.11
N ILE A 149 12.82 19.81 7.00
CA ILE A 149 14.26 19.48 7.10
C ILE A 149 14.73 18.79 5.82
N TRP A 150 13.94 17.84 5.29
CA TRP A 150 14.23 17.15 4.05
C TRP A 150 14.35 18.07 2.84
N GLU A 151 13.49 19.09 2.73
CA GLU A 151 13.54 20.08 1.65
C GLU A 151 14.73 21.04 1.81
N LYS A 152 15.00 21.51 3.03
CA LYS A 152 16.06 22.50 3.31
C LYS A 152 17.47 21.90 3.33
N ARG A 153 17.61 20.63 3.68
CA ARG A 153 18.90 19.90 3.78
C ARG A 153 19.97 20.65 4.60
N PRO A 154 19.73 21.06 5.86
CA PRO A 154 20.79 21.59 6.71
C PRO A 154 21.93 20.55 6.86
N SER A 155 23.10 20.97 7.34
CA SER A 155 24.31 20.11 7.39
C SER A 155 24.17 18.84 8.24
N ASP A 156 23.21 18.82 9.15
CA ASP A 156 22.93 17.76 10.11
C ASP A 156 21.51 17.17 9.93
N TYR A 157 20.94 17.30 8.74
CA TYR A 157 19.55 16.90 8.45
C TYR A 157 19.28 15.42 8.75
N GLU A 158 20.23 14.51 8.52
CA GLU A 158 20.09 13.09 8.83
C GLU A 158 19.92 12.87 10.34
N LEU A 159 20.68 13.61 11.15
CA LEU A 159 20.61 13.52 12.62
C LEU A 159 19.27 14.09 13.13
N GLU A 160 18.84 15.23 12.62
CA GLU A 160 17.55 15.84 13.00
C GLU A 160 16.38 14.92 12.64
N ILE A 161 16.36 14.36 11.43
CA ILE A 161 15.36 13.39 11.00
C ILE A 161 15.37 12.15 11.89
N HIS A 162 16.56 11.62 12.23
CA HIS A 162 16.67 10.46 13.12
C HIS A 162 16.06 10.72 14.49
N ILE A 163 16.37 11.87 15.08
CA ILE A 163 15.79 12.29 16.38
C ILE A 163 14.25 12.35 16.30
N LEU A 164 13.71 12.98 15.27
CA LEU A 164 12.26 13.10 15.09
C LEU A 164 11.60 11.73 14.89
N LEU A 165 12.17 10.86 14.07
CA LEU A 165 11.67 9.50 13.88
C LEU A 165 11.69 8.69 15.18
N MET A 166 12.72 8.82 16.02
CA MET A 166 12.78 8.18 17.33
C MET A 166 11.70 8.73 18.28
N GLN A 167 11.41 10.02 18.25
CA GLN A 167 10.32 10.62 19.03
C GLN A 167 8.94 10.14 18.56
N ILE A 168 8.73 10.08 17.25
CA ILE A 168 7.53 9.51 16.64
C ILE A 168 7.37 8.05 17.09
N TRP A 169 8.42 7.24 16.91
CA TRP A 169 8.42 5.83 17.29
C TRP A 169 8.07 5.62 18.78
N GLN A 170 8.65 6.40 19.66
CA GLN A 170 8.34 6.31 21.09
C GLN A 170 6.85 6.54 21.38
N LYS A 171 6.21 7.48 20.66
CA LYS A 171 4.75 7.72 20.78
C LYS A 171 3.95 6.56 20.21
N LEU A 172 4.30 6.08 19.02
CA LEU A 172 3.64 4.96 18.36
C LEU A 172 3.72 3.69 19.23
N TYR A 173 4.90 3.34 19.73
CA TYR A 173 5.10 2.23 20.64
C TYR A 173 4.16 2.29 21.86
N ARG A 174 4.08 3.45 22.52
CA ARG A 174 3.18 3.65 23.67
C ARG A 174 1.72 3.56 23.28
N TYR A 175 1.37 3.92 22.08
CA TYR A 175 0.00 3.82 21.56
C TYR A 175 -0.37 2.36 21.36
N VAL A 176 0.44 1.63 20.60
CA VAL A 176 0.24 0.22 20.27
C VAL A 176 0.20 -0.64 21.53
N THR A 177 1.15 -0.48 22.44
CA THR A 177 1.26 -1.32 23.64
C THR A 177 0.20 -1.05 24.73
N ARG A 178 -0.58 0.03 24.62
CA ARG A 178 -1.68 0.36 25.54
C ARG A 178 -3.06 -0.02 25.04
N GLN A 179 -3.18 -0.42 23.78
CA GLN A 179 -4.48 -0.82 23.22
C GLN A 179 -4.82 -2.25 23.66
N PRO A 180 -6.08 -2.54 24.02
CA PRO A 180 -6.50 -3.91 24.26
C PRO A 180 -6.38 -4.74 22.98
N GLU A 181 -6.11 -6.04 23.14
CA GLU A 181 -6.00 -6.98 22.02
C GLU A 181 -7.27 -6.94 21.16
N GLN A 182 -7.16 -6.41 19.96
CA GLN A 182 -8.23 -6.51 18.95
C GLN A 182 -7.97 -7.79 18.14
N GLY A 183 -9.03 -8.59 17.89
CA GLY A 183 -8.96 -9.81 17.11
C GLY A 183 -8.57 -9.53 15.66
N GLN A 184 -7.35 -9.88 15.30
CA GLN A 184 -6.74 -9.59 14.01
C GLN A 184 -6.13 -10.82 13.33
N MET A 185 -5.69 -10.64 12.08
CA MET A 185 -5.08 -11.70 11.28
C MET A 185 -3.87 -12.32 11.99
N SER A 186 -3.77 -13.64 11.95
CA SER A 186 -2.55 -14.36 12.34
C SER A 186 -1.51 -14.32 11.21
N GLY A 187 -0.21 -14.50 11.51
CA GLY A 187 0.88 -14.51 10.52
C GLY A 187 0.68 -15.42 9.34
N GLY A 188 0.08 -16.57 9.58
CA GLY A 188 -0.30 -17.46 8.51
C GLY A 188 -1.42 -16.92 7.61
N GLN A 189 -2.25 -16.02 8.11
CA GLN A 189 -3.31 -15.40 7.30
C GLN A 189 -2.75 -14.31 6.38
N LEU A 190 -1.83 -13.48 6.85
CA LEU A 190 -1.19 -12.46 6.01
C LEU A 190 -0.31 -13.09 4.92
N SER A 191 0.48 -14.12 5.27
CA SER A 191 1.25 -14.89 4.28
C SER A 191 0.34 -15.47 3.20
N ARG A 192 -0.76 -16.09 3.62
CA ARG A 192 -1.76 -16.65 2.69
C ARG A 192 -2.37 -15.59 1.77
N LEU A 193 -2.71 -14.40 2.31
CA LEU A 193 -3.24 -13.31 1.49
C LEU A 193 -2.24 -12.87 0.43
N ARG A 194 -0.97 -12.68 0.81
CA ARG A 194 0.12 -12.35 -0.12
C ARG A 194 0.31 -13.41 -1.20
N GLU A 195 0.26 -14.68 -0.82
CA GLU A 195 0.37 -15.80 -1.76
C GLU A 195 -0.79 -15.81 -2.77
N MET A 196 -2.03 -15.55 -2.34
CA MET A 196 -3.18 -15.42 -3.25
C MET A 196 -3.02 -14.26 -4.22
N VAL A 197 -2.60 -13.10 -3.72
CA VAL A 197 -2.37 -11.90 -4.55
C VAL A 197 -1.22 -12.14 -5.52
N ALA A 198 -0.10 -12.69 -5.06
CA ALA A 198 1.06 -13.04 -5.89
C ALA A 198 0.72 -14.05 -6.98
N TYR A 199 -0.07 -15.07 -6.66
CA TYR A 199 -0.53 -16.05 -7.64
C TYR A 199 -1.32 -15.39 -8.77
N MET A 200 -2.29 -14.53 -8.43
CA MET A 200 -3.08 -13.81 -9.43
C MET A 200 -2.22 -12.87 -10.29
N GLU A 201 -1.25 -12.17 -9.70
CA GLU A 201 -0.29 -11.32 -10.43
C GLU A 201 0.60 -12.10 -11.41
N GLN A 202 0.98 -13.31 -11.06
CA GLN A 202 1.81 -14.16 -11.92
C GLN A 202 1.03 -14.77 -13.08
N HIS A 203 -0.27 -15.00 -12.89
CA HIS A 203 -1.11 -15.75 -13.82
C HIS A 203 -2.25 -14.93 -14.45
N TYR A 204 -2.34 -13.61 -14.19
CA TYR A 204 -3.49 -12.77 -14.60
C TYR A 204 -3.84 -12.88 -16.10
N ASN A 205 -2.86 -13.14 -16.95
CA ASN A 205 -3.03 -13.24 -18.39
C ASN A 205 -3.48 -14.64 -18.87
N GLN A 206 -3.65 -15.58 -17.94
CA GLN A 206 -4.12 -16.95 -18.20
C GLN A 206 -5.54 -17.14 -17.68
N GLU A 207 -6.14 -18.25 -18.01
CA GLU A 207 -7.39 -18.67 -17.38
C GLU A 207 -7.08 -19.15 -15.94
N ILE A 208 -7.57 -18.41 -14.95
CA ILE A 208 -7.43 -18.73 -13.53
C ILE A 208 -8.79 -19.16 -13.00
N SER A 209 -8.88 -20.36 -12.48
CA SER A 209 -10.03 -20.84 -11.74
C SER A 209 -9.90 -20.58 -10.24
N LEU A 210 -11.01 -20.65 -9.53
CA LEU A 210 -10.99 -20.58 -8.08
C LEU A 210 -10.29 -21.79 -7.44
N ASP A 211 -10.30 -22.94 -8.12
CA ASP A 211 -9.59 -24.16 -7.70
C ASP A 211 -8.08 -23.91 -7.65
N ASP A 212 -7.53 -23.32 -8.72
CA ASP A 212 -6.10 -23.06 -8.83
C ASP A 212 -5.59 -22.20 -7.66
N ILE A 213 -6.36 -21.14 -7.31
CA ILE A 213 -5.99 -20.26 -6.19
C ILE A 213 -6.15 -20.99 -4.86
N ALA A 214 -7.24 -21.72 -4.66
CA ALA A 214 -7.51 -22.42 -3.41
C ALA A 214 -6.48 -23.54 -3.13
N GLU A 215 -6.10 -24.30 -4.17
CA GLU A 215 -5.05 -25.32 -4.10
C GLU A 215 -3.68 -24.69 -3.79
N HIS A 216 -3.35 -23.56 -4.45
CA HIS A 216 -2.08 -22.86 -4.23
C HIS A 216 -1.86 -22.48 -2.76
N VAL A 217 -2.93 -22.06 -2.06
CA VAL A 217 -2.86 -21.67 -0.65
C VAL A 217 -3.38 -22.73 0.33
N ASN A 218 -3.57 -23.96 -0.15
CA ASN A 218 -3.96 -25.14 0.64
C ASN A 218 -5.24 -24.97 1.48
N ILE A 219 -6.30 -24.37 0.90
CA ILE A 219 -7.62 -24.25 1.54
C ILE A 219 -8.75 -24.63 0.56
N CYS A 220 -9.96 -24.86 1.07
CA CYS A 220 -11.09 -25.11 0.20
C CYS A 220 -11.62 -23.82 -0.47
N LYS A 221 -12.30 -23.96 -1.63
CA LYS A 221 -12.86 -22.82 -2.41
C LYS A 221 -13.72 -21.87 -1.57
N SER A 222 -14.58 -22.41 -0.75
CA SER A 222 -15.50 -21.60 0.07
C SER A 222 -14.75 -20.77 1.10
N GLU A 223 -13.72 -21.32 1.70
CA GLU A 223 -12.83 -20.61 2.60
C GLU A 223 -12.01 -19.58 1.85
N CYS A 224 -11.47 -19.93 0.68
CA CYS A 224 -10.71 -19.05 -0.20
C CYS A 224 -11.49 -17.77 -0.54
N CYS A 225 -12.73 -17.91 -1.02
CA CYS A 225 -13.60 -16.78 -1.32
C CYS A 225 -13.92 -15.91 -0.10
N ARG A 226 -14.31 -16.56 1.01
CA ARG A 226 -14.66 -15.86 2.25
C ARG A 226 -13.45 -15.15 2.84
N PHE A 227 -12.30 -15.82 2.87
CA PHE A 227 -11.06 -15.28 3.37
C PHE A 227 -10.62 -14.04 2.56
N PHE A 228 -10.53 -14.18 1.22
CA PHE A 228 -10.11 -13.07 0.36
C PHE A 228 -11.08 -11.89 0.46
N LYS A 229 -12.40 -12.15 0.39
CA LYS A 229 -13.41 -11.08 0.51
C LYS A 229 -13.35 -10.37 1.86
N LYS A 230 -13.11 -11.11 2.94
CA LYS A 230 -12.95 -10.55 4.29
C LYS A 230 -11.75 -9.60 4.35
N HIS A 231 -10.61 -10.00 3.78
CA HIS A 231 -9.34 -9.27 3.95
C HIS A 231 -9.04 -8.24 2.84
N MET A 232 -9.67 -8.33 1.68
CA MET A 232 -9.49 -7.40 0.57
C MET A 232 -10.70 -6.50 0.32
N ASN A 233 -11.81 -6.72 1.05
CA ASN A 233 -13.09 -6.05 0.86
C ASN A 233 -13.61 -6.11 -0.60
N MET A 234 -13.16 -7.10 -1.35
CA MET A 234 -13.56 -7.41 -2.73
C MET A 234 -13.44 -8.90 -2.99
N THR A 235 -14.15 -9.40 -3.99
CA THR A 235 -14.03 -10.80 -4.40
C THR A 235 -12.72 -11.03 -5.17
N ILE A 236 -12.26 -12.29 -5.21
CA ILE A 236 -11.10 -12.72 -6.00
C ILE A 236 -11.23 -12.30 -7.48
N PHE A 237 -12.42 -12.48 -8.07
CA PHE A 237 -12.64 -12.14 -9.47
C PHE A 237 -12.73 -10.62 -9.71
N GLU A 238 -13.26 -9.85 -8.76
CA GLU A 238 -13.19 -8.38 -8.83
C GLU A 238 -11.76 -7.89 -8.80
N TYR A 239 -10.92 -8.46 -7.93
CA TYR A 239 -9.50 -8.16 -7.88
C TYR A 239 -8.79 -8.55 -9.19
N LEU A 240 -9.03 -9.76 -9.70
CA LEU A 240 -8.44 -10.20 -10.97
C LEU A 240 -8.85 -9.31 -12.16
N MET A 241 -10.12 -8.89 -12.21
CA MET A 241 -10.57 -7.96 -13.27
C MET A 241 -9.91 -6.60 -13.12
N PHE A 242 -9.85 -6.05 -11.92
CA PHE A 242 -9.13 -4.81 -11.65
C PHE A 242 -7.66 -4.90 -12.10
N LEU A 243 -6.96 -5.95 -11.71
CA LEU A 243 -5.57 -6.21 -12.09
C LEU A 243 -5.38 -6.27 -13.61
N ARG A 244 -6.23 -7.03 -14.32
CA ARG A 244 -6.19 -7.12 -15.79
C ARG A 244 -6.38 -5.77 -16.46
N ILE A 245 -7.30 -4.94 -15.95
CA ILE A 245 -7.48 -3.58 -16.47
C ILE A 245 -6.23 -2.75 -16.24
N GLN A 246 -5.61 -2.79 -15.06
CA GLN A 246 -4.36 -2.07 -14.78
C GLN A 246 -3.25 -2.48 -15.75
N LYS A 247 -3.05 -3.78 -15.96
CA LYS A 247 -2.04 -4.31 -16.88
C LYS A 247 -2.33 -3.97 -18.36
N SER A 248 -3.59 -3.65 -18.69
CA SER A 248 -3.97 -3.25 -20.06
C SER A 248 -3.61 -1.80 -20.41
N LEU A 249 -3.47 -0.93 -19.41
CA LEU A 249 -3.30 0.52 -19.62
C LEU A 249 -2.01 0.87 -20.37
N PRO A 250 -0.81 0.35 -19.97
CA PRO A 250 0.43 0.62 -20.72
C PRO A 250 0.35 0.09 -22.14
N LEU A 251 -0.20 -1.11 -22.37
CA LEU A 251 -0.34 -1.70 -23.71
C LEU A 251 -1.19 -0.82 -24.63
N LEU A 252 -2.29 -0.28 -24.11
CA LEU A 252 -3.14 0.65 -24.86
C LEU A 252 -2.41 1.96 -25.17
N LYS A 253 -1.62 2.50 -24.25
CA LYS A 253 -0.81 3.70 -24.48
C LYS A 253 0.31 3.49 -25.49
N GLU A 254 0.88 2.30 -25.56
CA GLU A 254 1.85 1.88 -26.56
C GLU A 254 1.24 1.67 -27.96
N GLY A 255 -0.10 1.83 -28.08
CA GLY A 255 -0.81 1.74 -29.36
C GLY A 255 -1.27 0.34 -29.75
N GLU A 256 -1.20 -0.64 -28.84
CA GLU A 256 -1.71 -1.98 -29.10
C GLU A 256 -3.24 -1.96 -29.35
N SER A 257 -3.70 -2.78 -30.31
CA SER A 257 -5.14 -2.84 -30.59
C SER A 257 -5.95 -3.34 -29.39
N VAL A 258 -7.14 -2.81 -29.20
CA VAL A 258 -8.06 -3.19 -28.10
C VAL A 258 -8.28 -4.71 -28.03
N THR A 259 -8.41 -5.36 -29.18
CA THR A 259 -8.61 -6.83 -29.27
C THR A 259 -7.36 -7.58 -28.83
N LYS A 260 -6.17 -7.15 -29.25
CA LYS A 260 -4.91 -7.78 -28.88
C LYS A 260 -4.64 -7.57 -27.40
N THR A 261 -4.80 -6.34 -26.90
CA THR A 261 -4.67 -6.01 -25.49
C THR A 261 -5.58 -6.88 -24.61
N ALA A 262 -6.87 -7.04 -24.98
CA ALA A 262 -7.79 -7.89 -24.24
C ALA A 262 -7.25 -9.34 -24.08
N GLY A 263 -6.74 -9.93 -25.17
CA GLY A 263 -6.14 -11.27 -25.14
C GLY A 263 -4.86 -11.32 -24.30
N MET A 264 -3.97 -10.33 -24.43
CA MET A 264 -2.71 -10.27 -23.70
C MET A 264 -2.90 -10.18 -22.18
N VAL A 265 -4.00 -9.56 -21.72
CA VAL A 265 -4.32 -9.45 -20.29
C VAL A 265 -5.33 -10.49 -19.78
N GLY A 266 -5.58 -11.54 -20.57
CA GLY A 266 -6.35 -12.71 -20.15
C GLY A 266 -7.87 -12.60 -20.28
N PHE A 267 -8.41 -11.64 -21.08
CA PHE A 267 -9.82 -11.65 -21.44
C PHE A 267 -10.05 -12.51 -22.70
N THR A 268 -10.98 -13.44 -22.60
CA THR A 268 -11.40 -14.28 -23.72
C THR A 268 -12.31 -13.54 -24.73
N SER A 269 -12.98 -12.46 -24.27
CA SER A 269 -13.88 -11.66 -25.07
C SER A 269 -13.50 -10.18 -25.05
N PRO A 270 -13.14 -9.57 -26.21
CA PRO A 270 -12.89 -8.14 -26.31
C PRO A 270 -14.13 -7.27 -25.93
N ALA A 271 -15.34 -7.77 -26.15
CA ALA A 271 -16.56 -7.08 -25.75
C ALA A 271 -16.68 -7.02 -24.22
N TYR A 272 -16.44 -8.13 -23.55
CA TYR A 272 -16.41 -8.19 -22.08
C TYR A 272 -15.28 -7.33 -21.50
N PHE A 273 -14.09 -7.37 -22.09
CA PHE A 273 -13.00 -6.44 -21.74
C PHE A 273 -13.47 -4.98 -21.82
N GLY A 274 -14.11 -4.57 -22.92
CA GLY A 274 -14.61 -3.20 -23.09
C GLY A 274 -15.64 -2.79 -22.02
N GLN A 275 -16.53 -3.70 -21.61
CA GLN A 275 -17.49 -3.45 -20.54
C GLN A 275 -16.79 -3.26 -19.17
N ILE A 276 -15.87 -4.17 -18.83
CA ILE A 276 -15.11 -4.11 -17.58
C ILE A 276 -14.22 -2.87 -17.57
N PHE A 277 -13.51 -2.60 -18.67
CA PHE A 277 -12.68 -1.40 -18.82
C PHE A 277 -13.49 -0.12 -18.56
N LYS A 278 -14.67 0.02 -19.23
CA LYS A 278 -15.54 1.18 -19.01
C LYS A 278 -16.06 1.28 -17.57
N ARG A 279 -16.32 0.15 -16.92
CA ARG A 279 -16.74 0.12 -15.51
C ARG A 279 -15.68 0.72 -14.58
N TYR A 280 -14.40 0.37 -14.79
CA TYR A 280 -13.29 0.83 -13.96
C TYR A 280 -12.77 2.22 -14.39
N MET A 281 -12.58 2.43 -15.70
CA MET A 281 -11.94 3.63 -16.25
C MET A 281 -12.90 4.78 -16.57
N LYS A 282 -14.23 4.55 -16.52
CA LYS A 282 -15.30 5.50 -16.91
C LYS A 282 -15.25 5.96 -18.37
N CYS A 283 -14.35 5.42 -19.17
CA CYS A 283 -14.22 5.62 -20.61
C CYS A 283 -14.01 4.28 -21.33
N THR A 284 -14.17 4.23 -22.64
CA THR A 284 -13.86 3.04 -23.43
C THR A 284 -12.36 2.88 -23.67
N PRO A 285 -11.85 1.67 -23.96
CA PRO A 285 -10.44 1.48 -24.32
C PRO A 285 -9.98 2.37 -25.50
N LYS A 286 -10.85 2.59 -26.49
CA LYS A 286 -10.55 3.47 -27.65
C LYS A 286 -10.45 4.95 -27.27
N GLU A 287 -11.33 5.40 -26.38
CA GLU A 287 -11.25 6.77 -25.85
C GLU A 287 -9.98 6.96 -25.03
N TYR A 288 -9.61 5.98 -24.22
CA TYR A 288 -8.36 6.00 -23.43
C TYR A 288 -7.09 6.07 -24.29
N GLN A 289 -7.06 5.37 -25.44
CA GLN A 289 -5.94 5.42 -26.38
C GLN A 289 -5.74 6.77 -27.08
N ARG A 290 -6.81 7.58 -27.17
CA ARG A 290 -6.78 8.89 -27.87
C ARG A 290 -6.37 10.04 -26.96
N ASN A 291 -6.45 9.84 -25.67
CA ASN A 291 -6.06 10.80 -24.62
C ASN A 291 -4.63 10.53 -24.14
#